data_8e79da682a64882c002f3b9f7bce7f1a
#
_entry.id   8e79da682a64882c002f3b9f7bce7f1a
#
_cell.length_a   1.000
_cell.length_b   1.000
_cell.length_c   1.000
_cell.angle_alpha   90.00
_cell.angle_beta   90.00
_cell.angle_gamma   90.00
#
_symmetry.space_group_name_H-M   'P 1'
#
loop_
_entity.id
_entity.type
_entity.pdbx_description
1 polymer ?
#
loop_
_entity_poly.entity_id
_entity_poly.type
_entity_poly.pdbx_seq_one_letter_code
_entity_poly.pdbx_strand_id
1 'polypeptide(L)'
;MITVNALGEACPMPVVKAKKAIDALTAPETLQVLVDNDAAVQNLIRLAGQYGFAVRAEKQGEAQFSVTIDAAGAKKDVADEAVVCAPLKQGEKNIVVAISKDHMGEGEEALGKTLLKAFIFALTQQDALPKTILFYNSGAFVTSTEGPSIEDLKTLEAQGVDILTCGTCLDYYHRKEKLLVGGITNMYSIVETLEKADVVVKP
;
A
#
# COMPACT_ATOMS: atom_id res chain seq x y z
N MET A 1 -5.97 -19.77 -18.84
CA MET A 1 -5.83 -19.49 -17.40
C MET A 1 -4.44 -19.91 -16.96
N ILE A 2 -3.65 -18.98 -16.43
CA ILE A 2 -2.28 -19.20 -15.92
C ILE A 2 -2.34 -19.30 -14.40
N THR A 3 -1.72 -20.33 -13.82
CA THR A 3 -1.66 -20.49 -12.37
C THR A 3 -0.25 -20.18 -11.86
N VAL A 4 -0.16 -19.25 -10.92
CA VAL A 4 1.08 -18.87 -10.21
C VAL A 4 1.01 -19.40 -8.77
N ASN A 5 1.92 -20.30 -8.43
CA ASN A 5 2.04 -20.80 -7.07
C ASN A 5 3.03 -19.92 -6.29
N ALA A 6 2.53 -19.28 -5.24
CA ALA A 6 3.28 -18.44 -4.30
C ALA A 6 3.01 -18.82 -2.83
N LEU A 7 2.58 -20.07 -2.59
CA LEU A 7 2.44 -20.62 -1.24
C LEU A 7 3.81 -20.73 -0.57
N GLY A 8 3.89 -20.34 0.71
CA GLY A 8 5.13 -20.37 1.49
C GLY A 8 6.12 -19.24 1.16
N GLU A 9 5.74 -18.31 0.29
CA GLU A 9 6.64 -17.23 -0.12
C GLU A 9 6.42 -15.95 0.67
N ALA A 10 7.53 -15.40 1.17
CA ALA A 10 7.51 -14.12 1.88
C ALA A 10 7.29 -12.93 0.92
N CYS A 11 6.70 -11.85 1.45
CA CYS A 11 6.64 -10.56 0.75
C CYS A 11 8.08 -10.12 0.34
N PRO A 12 8.29 -9.61 -0.91
CA PRO A 12 7.26 -9.26 -1.90
C PRO A 12 7.00 -10.32 -2.99
N MET A 13 7.50 -11.55 -2.85
CA MET A 13 7.55 -12.56 -3.92
C MET A 13 6.21 -12.87 -4.59
N PRO A 14 5.06 -13.01 -3.88
CA PRO A 14 3.78 -13.25 -4.53
C PRO A 14 3.40 -12.15 -5.53
N VAL A 15 3.65 -10.89 -5.17
CA VAL A 15 3.36 -9.72 -6.03
C VAL A 15 4.30 -9.67 -7.23
N VAL A 16 5.59 -9.92 -7.02
CA VAL A 16 6.59 -9.94 -8.10
C VAL A 16 6.28 -11.03 -9.13
N LYS A 17 5.91 -12.23 -8.67
CA LYS A 17 5.51 -13.33 -9.56
C LYS A 17 4.24 -13.01 -10.35
N ALA A 18 3.22 -12.47 -9.67
CA ALA A 18 1.97 -12.06 -10.32
C ALA A 18 2.22 -10.97 -11.37
N LYS A 19 3.01 -9.95 -11.04
CA LYS A 19 3.38 -8.89 -11.97
C LYS A 19 4.11 -9.45 -13.20
N LYS A 20 5.13 -10.28 -13.01
CA LYS A 20 5.86 -10.91 -14.13
C LYS A 20 4.93 -11.74 -15.02
N ALA A 21 3.99 -12.47 -14.42
CA ALA A 21 3.01 -13.23 -15.17
C ALA A 21 2.08 -12.32 -15.98
N ILE A 22 1.60 -11.20 -15.40
CA ILE A 22 0.79 -10.19 -16.09
C ILE A 22 1.57 -9.58 -17.26
N ASP A 23 2.82 -9.16 -17.02
CA ASP A 23 3.67 -8.51 -18.02
C ASP A 23 4.04 -9.45 -19.18
N ALA A 24 4.05 -10.76 -18.93
CA ALA A 24 4.30 -11.79 -19.95
C ALA A 24 3.08 -12.18 -20.79
N LEU A 25 1.88 -11.66 -20.46
CA LEU A 25 0.67 -11.95 -21.21
C LEU A 25 0.72 -11.32 -22.60
N THR A 26 0.65 -12.16 -23.62
CA THR A 26 0.57 -11.73 -25.03
C THR A 26 -0.87 -11.61 -25.54
N ALA A 27 -1.83 -12.13 -24.79
CA ALA A 27 -3.27 -12.09 -25.07
C ALA A 27 -4.06 -11.93 -23.76
N PRO A 28 -5.30 -11.43 -23.84
CA PRO A 28 -6.19 -11.35 -22.69
C PRO A 28 -6.38 -12.73 -22.03
N GLU A 29 -6.01 -12.86 -20.77
CA GLU A 29 -6.08 -14.13 -20.04
C GLU A 29 -6.35 -13.94 -18.55
N THR A 30 -6.89 -14.98 -17.89
CA THR A 30 -7.12 -15.00 -16.44
C THR A 30 -5.90 -15.57 -15.74
N LEU A 31 -5.41 -14.86 -14.73
CA LEU A 31 -4.31 -15.26 -13.85
C LEU A 31 -4.87 -15.70 -12.49
N GLN A 32 -4.52 -16.90 -12.04
CA GLN A 32 -4.81 -17.39 -10.69
C GLN A 32 -3.51 -17.41 -9.87
N VAL A 33 -3.51 -16.77 -8.72
CA VAL A 33 -2.36 -16.75 -7.80
C VAL A 33 -2.75 -17.42 -6.50
N LEU A 34 -2.00 -18.44 -6.10
CA LEU A 34 -2.18 -19.16 -4.83
C LEU A 34 -1.25 -18.57 -3.79
N VAL A 35 -1.80 -18.17 -2.63
CA VAL A 35 -1.07 -17.57 -1.50
C VAL A 35 -1.56 -18.12 -0.17
N ASP A 36 -0.79 -17.95 0.90
CA ASP A 36 -1.04 -18.54 2.21
C ASP A 36 -1.34 -17.52 3.33
N ASN A 37 -1.49 -16.25 2.98
CA ASN A 37 -1.77 -15.21 3.97
C ASN A 37 -2.60 -14.06 3.39
N ASP A 38 -3.36 -13.39 4.27
CA ASP A 38 -4.24 -12.28 3.90
C ASP A 38 -3.48 -11.06 3.37
N ALA A 39 -2.27 -10.80 3.85
CA ALA A 39 -1.47 -9.69 3.36
C ALA A 39 -1.12 -9.85 1.87
N ALA A 40 -0.77 -11.07 1.45
CA ALA A 40 -0.53 -11.36 0.04
C ALA A 40 -1.81 -11.19 -0.79
N VAL A 41 -2.97 -11.59 -0.27
CA VAL A 41 -4.28 -11.36 -0.92
C VAL A 41 -4.52 -9.88 -1.16
N GLN A 42 -4.38 -9.04 -0.12
CA GLN A 42 -4.59 -7.59 -0.23
C GLN A 42 -3.61 -6.94 -1.23
N ASN A 43 -2.36 -7.36 -1.21
CA ASN A 43 -1.35 -6.85 -2.13
C ASN A 43 -1.65 -7.23 -3.59
N LEU A 44 -2.17 -8.43 -3.86
CA LEU A 44 -2.58 -8.86 -5.19
C LEU A 44 -3.84 -8.12 -5.68
N ILE A 45 -4.80 -7.87 -4.79
CA ILE A 45 -5.97 -7.04 -5.10
C ILE A 45 -5.53 -5.63 -5.50
N ARG A 46 -4.60 -5.04 -4.76
CA ARG A 46 -4.04 -3.72 -5.08
C ARG A 46 -3.29 -3.74 -6.42
N LEU A 47 -2.48 -4.77 -6.68
CA LEU A 47 -1.80 -4.94 -7.95
C LEU A 47 -2.79 -4.98 -9.12
N ALA A 48 -3.84 -5.80 -9.02
CA ALA A 48 -4.88 -5.89 -10.05
C ALA A 48 -5.58 -4.54 -10.30
N GLY A 49 -5.87 -3.79 -9.22
CA GLY A 49 -6.43 -2.44 -9.28
C GLY A 49 -5.53 -1.44 -10.02
N GLN A 50 -4.20 -1.52 -9.86
CA GLN A 50 -3.26 -0.67 -10.60
C GLN A 50 -3.31 -0.89 -12.12
N TYR A 51 -3.61 -2.13 -12.55
CA TYR A 51 -3.79 -2.48 -13.96
C TYR A 51 -5.24 -2.27 -14.46
N GLY A 52 -6.18 -1.92 -13.58
CA GLY A 52 -7.61 -1.82 -13.91
C GLY A 52 -8.27 -3.17 -14.17
N PHE A 53 -7.72 -4.26 -13.64
CA PHE A 53 -8.25 -5.61 -13.82
C PHE A 53 -9.27 -5.97 -12.74
N ALA A 54 -10.28 -6.74 -13.12
CA ALA A 54 -11.20 -7.33 -12.14
C ALA A 54 -10.46 -8.41 -11.35
N VAL A 55 -10.73 -8.47 -10.03
CA VAL A 55 -10.08 -9.42 -9.14
C VAL A 55 -11.10 -10.06 -8.19
N ARG A 56 -10.92 -11.35 -7.90
CA ARG A 56 -11.67 -12.11 -6.90
C ARG A 56 -10.71 -12.86 -6.03
N ALA A 57 -10.96 -12.88 -4.72
CA ALA A 57 -10.21 -13.67 -3.77
C ALA A 57 -11.14 -14.68 -3.09
N GLU A 58 -10.71 -15.94 -3.05
CA GLU A 58 -11.46 -17.03 -2.45
C GLU A 58 -10.56 -17.77 -1.45
N LYS A 59 -11.09 -18.03 -0.26
CA LYS A 59 -10.40 -18.84 0.74
C LYS A 59 -10.64 -20.33 0.43
N GLN A 60 -9.58 -21.08 0.19
CA GLN A 60 -9.62 -22.51 -0.16
C GLN A 60 -9.32 -23.45 1.03
N GLY A 61 -8.80 -22.89 2.15
CA GLY A 61 -8.42 -23.65 3.34
C GLY A 61 -8.13 -22.74 4.53
N GLU A 62 -7.62 -23.29 5.63
CA GLU A 62 -7.31 -22.49 6.84
C GLU A 62 -6.28 -21.39 6.58
N ALA A 63 -5.26 -21.72 5.78
CA ALA A 63 -4.19 -20.79 5.38
C ALA A 63 -3.91 -20.89 3.86
N GLN A 64 -4.95 -21.01 3.04
CA GLN A 64 -4.78 -21.07 1.59
C GLN A 64 -5.85 -20.22 0.90
N PHE A 65 -5.38 -19.31 0.03
CA PHE A 65 -6.22 -18.39 -0.72
C PHE A 65 -5.90 -18.49 -2.20
N SER A 66 -6.93 -18.34 -3.03
CA SER A 66 -6.82 -18.23 -4.48
C SER A 66 -7.24 -16.82 -4.88
N VAL A 67 -6.34 -16.06 -5.49
CA VAL A 67 -6.65 -14.74 -6.05
C VAL A 67 -6.69 -14.86 -7.56
N THR A 68 -7.87 -14.64 -8.14
CA THR A 68 -8.12 -14.70 -9.57
C THR A 68 -8.16 -13.29 -10.13
N ILE A 69 -7.23 -12.95 -11.03
CA ILE A 69 -7.10 -11.66 -11.71
C ILE A 69 -7.55 -11.85 -13.16
N ASP A 70 -8.57 -11.12 -13.58
CA ASP A 70 -9.08 -11.19 -14.94
C ASP A 70 -8.42 -10.12 -15.82
N ALA A 71 -7.31 -10.49 -16.43
CA ALA A 71 -6.60 -9.66 -17.40
C ALA A 71 -7.20 -9.77 -18.82
N ALA A 72 -8.29 -10.52 -19.00
CA ALA A 72 -9.04 -10.61 -20.25
C ALA A 72 -10.07 -9.46 -20.40
N GLY A 73 -10.48 -8.84 -19.28
CA GLY A 73 -11.40 -7.71 -19.30
C GLY A 73 -10.73 -6.45 -19.81
N ALA A 74 -11.29 -5.81 -20.83
CA ALA A 74 -10.96 -4.44 -21.19
C ALA A 74 -11.04 -3.55 -19.94
N LYS A 75 -10.18 -2.53 -19.84
CA LYS A 75 -10.24 -1.49 -18.80
C LYS A 75 -11.70 -1.18 -18.51
N LYS A 76 -12.26 -1.69 -17.42
CA LYS A 76 -13.56 -1.26 -16.95
C LYS A 76 -13.36 0.16 -16.40
N ASP A 77 -14.12 1.09 -16.93
CA ASP A 77 -14.45 2.30 -16.20
C ASP A 77 -15.11 1.83 -14.88
N VAL A 78 -14.35 1.85 -13.82
CA VAL A 78 -14.82 1.41 -12.50
C VAL A 78 -15.59 2.59 -11.89
N ALA A 79 -16.88 2.62 -12.15
CA ALA A 79 -17.82 3.25 -11.24
C ALA A 79 -18.15 2.22 -10.15
N ASP A 80 -17.97 2.64 -8.92
CA ASP A 80 -18.33 2.04 -7.64
C ASP A 80 -17.31 1.12 -6.93
N GLU A 81 -16.88 1.63 -5.77
CA GLU A 81 -16.25 0.99 -4.60
C GLU A 81 -14.84 0.37 -4.78
N ALA A 82 -13.97 1.03 -5.53
CA ALA A 82 -12.54 0.89 -5.33
C ALA A 82 -11.98 2.24 -4.88
N VAL A 83 -11.06 2.24 -3.93
CA VAL A 83 -10.26 3.43 -3.58
C VAL A 83 -9.61 3.92 -4.86
N VAL A 84 -10.26 4.89 -5.50
CA VAL A 84 -9.77 5.53 -6.71
C VAL A 84 -8.65 6.45 -6.27
N CYS A 85 -7.41 6.11 -6.61
CA CYS A 85 -6.41 7.15 -6.75
C CYS A 85 -6.95 8.15 -7.76
N ALA A 86 -7.42 9.29 -7.29
CA ALA A 86 -7.89 10.35 -8.18
C ALA A 86 -6.79 10.66 -9.21
N PRO A 87 -7.12 10.78 -10.51
CA PRO A 87 -6.13 11.20 -11.50
C PRO A 87 -5.61 12.57 -11.08
N LEU A 88 -4.29 12.71 -10.99
CA LEU A 88 -3.64 13.99 -10.74
C LEU A 88 -4.18 15.01 -11.75
N LYS A 89 -4.65 16.14 -11.27
CA LYS A 89 -4.94 17.29 -12.14
C LYS A 89 -3.64 17.63 -12.86
N GLN A 90 -3.72 17.87 -14.15
CA GLN A 90 -2.53 18.21 -14.95
C GLN A 90 -1.80 19.41 -14.30
N GLY A 91 -0.56 19.18 -13.85
CA GLY A 91 0.28 20.16 -13.16
C GLY A 91 0.57 19.90 -11.68
N GLU A 92 -0.11 18.95 -11.01
CA GLU A 92 0.21 18.59 -9.62
C GLU A 92 1.38 17.58 -9.57
N LYS A 93 2.38 17.89 -8.73
CA LYS A 93 3.52 17.00 -8.49
C LYS A 93 3.07 15.76 -7.72
N ASN A 94 3.58 14.60 -8.11
CA ASN A 94 3.43 13.37 -7.34
C ASN A 94 4.38 13.41 -6.13
N ILE A 95 3.89 13.92 -4.99
CA ILE A 95 4.64 13.99 -3.75
C ILE A 95 4.40 12.72 -2.96
N VAL A 96 5.47 12.04 -2.58
CA VAL A 96 5.44 10.86 -1.70
C VAL A 96 6.17 11.17 -0.40
N VAL A 97 5.54 10.89 0.73
CA VAL A 97 6.16 11.00 2.05
C VAL A 97 6.54 9.60 2.53
N ALA A 98 7.80 9.40 2.93
CA ALA A 98 8.32 8.11 3.36
C ALA A 98 8.77 8.17 4.83
N ILE A 99 7.97 7.62 5.73
CA ILE A 99 8.19 7.61 7.18
C ILE A 99 8.74 6.25 7.61
N SER A 100 10.03 6.22 7.90
CA SER A 100 10.76 5.00 8.27
C SER A 100 10.91 4.79 9.77
N LYS A 101 10.62 5.82 10.58
CA LYS A 101 10.74 5.80 12.04
C LYS A 101 9.46 6.31 12.69
N ASP A 102 9.27 5.99 13.95
CA ASP A 102 8.20 6.53 14.80
C ASP A 102 8.56 7.91 15.42
N HIS A 103 9.67 8.47 14.98
CA HIS A 103 10.16 9.80 15.39
C HIS A 103 10.91 10.45 14.21
N MET A 104 11.00 11.78 14.21
CA MET A 104 11.68 12.59 13.20
C MET A 104 13.08 12.94 13.63
N GLY A 105 14.06 12.75 12.73
CA GLY A 105 15.47 13.08 13.00
C GLY A 105 16.22 12.04 13.82
N GLU A 106 17.51 12.34 14.12
CA GLU A 106 18.43 11.43 14.81
C GLU A 106 18.79 11.91 16.23
N GLY A 107 18.11 12.94 16.73
CA GLY A 107 18.35 13.50 18.06
C GLY A 107 17.58 12.79 19.16
N GLU A 108 17.13 13.59 20.13
CA GLU A 108 16.35 13.09 21.27
C GLU A 108 15.01 12.49 20.81
N GLU A 109 14.75 11.21 21.16
CA GLU A 109 13.59 10.47 20.69
C GLU A 109 12.25 11.12 21.08
N ALA A 110 12.15 11.66 22.31
CA ALA A 110 10.93 12.33 22.78
C ALA A 110 10.62 13.59 21.96
N LEU A 111 11.65 14.36 21.62
CA LEU A 111 11.54 15.50 20.72
C LEU A 111 11.15 15.04 19.31
N GLY A 112 11.81 14.00 18.79
CA GLY A 112 11.53 13.43 17.48
C GLY A 112 10.08 12.95 17.32
N LYS A 113 9.48 12.35 18.33
CA LYS A 113 8.05 11.97 18.36
C LYS A 113 7.14 13.21 18.29
N THR A 114 7.49 14.26 19.03
CA THR A 114 6.75 15.53 18.98
C THR A 114 6.83 16.17 17.60
N LEU A 115 8.02 16.17 16.98
CA LEU A 115 8.25 16.72 15.66
C LEU A 115 7.51 15.92 14.57
N LEU A 116 7.52 14.59 14.62
CA LEU A 116 6.79 13.76 13.65
C LEU A 116 5.28 14.00 13.74
N LYS A 117 4.73 14.09 14.94
CA LYS A 117 3.31 14.46 15.15
C LYS A 117 3.01 15.81 14.50
N ALA A 118 3.83 16.82 14.77
CA ALA A 118 3.66 18.17 14.20
C ALA A 118 3.80 18.16 12.67
N PHE A 119 4.71 17.33 12.12
CA PHE A 119 4.88 17.14 10.68
C PHE A 119 3.62 16.57 10.03
N ILE A 120 3.05 15.49 10.60
CA ILE A 120 1.82 14.86 10.06
C ILE A 120 0.66 15.86 10.12
N PHE A 121 0.49 16.57 11.24
CA PHE A 121 -0.50 17.63 11.34
C PHE A 121 -0.27 18.72 10.28
N ALA A 122 0.96 19.18 10.09
CA ALA A 122 1.27 20.20 9.10
C ALA A 122 0.94 19.76 7.66
N LEU A 123 1.01 18.46 7.35
CA LEU A 123 0.58 17.95 6.05
C LEU A 123 -0.92 18.18 5.80
N THR A 124 -1.77 18.08 6.84
CA THR A 124 -3.22 18.32 6.71
C THR A 124 -3.55 19.78 6.39
N GLN A 125 -2.59 20.69 6.60
CA GLN A 125 -2.76 22.15 6.43
C GLN A 125 -2.12 22.66 5.11
N GLN A 126 -1.58 21.77 4.28
CA GLN A 126 -0.96 22.18 3.01
C GLN A 126 -2.02 22.30 1.91
N ASP A 127 -1.83 23.26 1.00
CA ASP A 127 -2.68 23.42 -0.19
C ASP A 127 -2.49 22.24 -1.18
N ALA A 128 -1.27 21.69 -1.27
CA ALA A 128 -0.94 20.53 -2.09
C ALA A 128 -0.61 19.34 -1.16
N LEU A 129 -1.51 18.38 -1.12
CA LEU A 129 -1.33 17.17 -0.32
C LEU A 129 -0.39 16.17 -0.98
N PRO A 130 0.35 15.34 -0.22
CA PRO A 130 1.05 14.22 -0.80
C PRO A 130 0.05 13.24 -1.42
N LYS A 131 0.44 12.59 -2.51
CA LYS A 131 -0.38 11.52 -3.09
C LYS A 131 -0.36 10.28 -2.23
N THR A 132 0.80 9.96 -1.65
CA THR A 132 0.99 8.73 -0.86
C THR A 132 1.88 9.02 0.35
N ILE A 133 1.53 8.44 1.49
CA ILE A 133 2.40 8.38 2.68
C ILE A 133 2.72 6.92 2.96
N LEU A 134 4.00 6.59 2.93
CA LEU A 134 4.53 5.25 3.15
C LEU A 134 5.09 5.11 4.57
N PHE A 135 4.68 4.06 5.27
CA PHE A 135 5.20 3.73 6.60
C PHE A 135 5.91 2.37 6.56
N TYR A 136 7.16 2.34 7.01
CA TYR A 136 7.95 1.11 7.11
C TYR A 136 8.89 1.16 8.31
N ASN A 137 9.52 0.02 8.66
CA ASN A 137 10.31 -0.15 9.86
C ASN A 137 9.50 0.32 11.10
N SER A 138 10.07 1.04 12.06
CA SER A 138 9.34 1.53 13.23
C SER A 138 8.27 2.60 12.90
N GLY A 139 8.29 3.18 11.70
CA GLY A 139 7.18 4.00 11.19
C GLY A 139 5.82 3.28 11.20
N ALA A 140 5.80 1.94 11.15
CA ALA A 140 4.58 1.14 11.30
C ALA A 140 3.85 1.36 12.64
N PHE A 141 4.53 1.80 13.68
CA PHE A 141 3.88 2.16 14.96
C PHE A 141 2.99 3.39 14.83
N VAL A 142 3.30 4.31 13.93
CA VAL A 142 2.53 5.55 13.73
C VAL A 142 1.11 5.25 13.25
N THR A 143 0.93 4.23 12.41
CA THR A 143 -0.36 3.81 11.85
C THR A 143 -1.08 2.76 12.69
N SER A 144 -0.41 2.20 13.72
CA SER A 144 -0.91 1.07 14.51
C SER A 144 -0.90 1.31 16.03
N THR A 145 -0.65 2.54 16.46
CA THR A 145 -0.72 2.94 17.87
C THR A 145 -1.70 4.09 18.01
N GLU A 146 -2.65 3.97 18.94
CA GLU A 146 -3.59 5.05 19.21
C GLU A 146 -2.86 6.35 19.58
N GLY A 147 -3.36 7.45 19.06
CA GLY A 147 -2.77 8.76 19.29
C GLY A 147 -3.28 9.82 18.31
N PRO A 148 -2.93 11.08 18.54
CA PRO A 148 -3.43 12.19 17.72
C PRO A 148 -3.04 12.11 16.24
N SER A 149 -1.91 11.50 15.90
CA SER A 149 -1.50 11.31 14.49
C SER A 149 -2.46 10.43 13.70
N ILE A 150 -3.20 9.52 14.35
CA ILE A 150 -4.19 8.68 13.69
C ILE A 150 -5.33 9.51 13.11
N GLU A 151 -5.84 10.49 13.86
CA GLU A 151 -6.93 11.35 13.39
C GLU A 151 -6.47 12.27 12.24
N ASP A 152 -5.24 12.77 12.31
CA ASP A 152 -4.65 13.55 11.22
C ASP A 152 -4.47 12.70 9.96
N LEU A 153 -4.00 11.44 10.10
CA LEU A 153 -3.86 10.51 8.99
C LEU A 153 -5.20 10.12 8.38
N LYS A 154 -6.24 9.88 9.19
CA LYS A 154 -7.60 9.63 8.69
C LYS A 154 -8.15 10.85 7.93
N THR A 155 -7.83 12.04 8.38
CA THR A 155 -8.20 13.28 7.68
C THR A 155 -7.54 13.35 6.30
N LEU A 156 -6.23 13.02 6.21
CA LEU A 156 -5.51 12.95 4.94
C LEU A 156 -6.08 11.85 4.02
N GLU A 157 -6.37 10.68 4.57
CA GLU A 157 -6.99 9.58 3.83
C GLU A 157 -8.36 9.97 3.25
N ALA A 158 -9.20 10.63 4.05
CA ALA A 158 -10.51 11.14 3.60
C ALA A 158 -10.38 12.20 2.49
N GLN A 159 -9.25 12.89 2.40
CA GLN A 159 -8.91 13.85 1.34
C GLN A 159 -8.27 13.19 0.11
N GLY A 160 -8.15 11.85 0.09
CA GLY A 160 -7.64 11.10 -1.05
C GLY A 160 -6.15 10.79 -1.01
N VAL A 161 -5.48 11.01 0.13
CA VAL A 161 -4.09 10.59 0.33
C VAL A 161 -4.03 9.09 0.58
N ASP A 162 -3.20 8.36 -0.17
CA ASP A 162 -3.02 6.91 0.01
C ASP A 162 -2.06 6.63 1.19
N ILE A 163 -2.59 6.10 2.28
CA ILE A 163 -1.83 5.77 3.50
C ILE A 163 -1.45 4.30 3.47
N LEU A 164 -0.15 3.99 3.40
CA LEU A 164 0.32 2.63 3.18
C LEU A 164 1.39 2.20 4.19
N THR A 165 1.16 1.08 4.86
CA THR A 165 2.09 0.50 5.85
C THR A 165 2.65 -0.82 5.35
N CYS A 166 3.96 -1.01 5.48
CA CYS A 166 4.67 -2.23 5.08
C CYS A 166 4.19 -3.43 5.89
N GLY A 167 3.63 -4.45 5.21
CA GLY A 167 3.13 -5.66 5.85
C GLY A 167 4.21 -6.44 6.61
N THR A 168 5.40 -6.58 6.03
CA THR A 168 6.54 -7.23 6.72
C THR A 168 6.88 -6.54 8.05
N CYS A 169 6.80 -5.20 8.10
CA CYS A 169 7.06 -4.46 9.33
C CYS A 169 5.95 -4.66 10.36
N LEU A 170 4.70 -4.66 9.93
CA LEU A 170 3.56 -4.96 10.80
C LEU A 170 3.65 -6.36 11.38
N ASP A 171 4.03 -7.35 10.56
CA ASP A 171 4.21 -8.74 11.02
C ASP A 171 5.38 -8.83 12.03
N TYR A 172 6.52 -8.24 11.72
CA TYR A 172 7.70 -8.24 12.60
C TYR A 172 7.43 -7.62 13.99
N TYR A 173 6.70 -6.52 14.03
CA TYR A 173 6.34 -5.82 15.27
C TYR A 173 5.03 -6.32 15.90
N HIS A 174 4.40 -7.38 15.36
CA HIS A 174 3.11 -7.92 15.84
C HIS A 174 2.01 -6.84 15.90
N ARG A 175 1.90 -6.03 14.83
CA ARG A 175 0.98 -4.90 14.73
C ARG A 175 -0.09 -5.03 13.64
N LYS A 176 -0.11 -6.13 12.90
CA LYS A 176 -1.02 -6.33 11.77
C LYS A 176 -2.49 -6.15 12.16
N GLU A 177 -2.91 -6.79 13.25
CA GLU A 177 -4.26 -6.70 13.79
C GLU A 177 -4.57 -5.34 14.47
N LYS A 178 -3.55 -4.50 14.60
CA LYS A 178 -3.64 -3.18 15.25
C LYS A 178 -3.53 -2.02 14.27
N LEU A 179 -3.58 -2.28 12.98
CA LEU A 179 -3.59 -1.22 11.97
C LEU A 179 -4.87 -0.38 12.14
N LEU A 180 -4.74 0.92 12.35
CA LEU A 180 -5.84 1.84 12.67
C LEU A 180 -6.22 2.75 11.51
N VAL A 181 -5.32 2.92 10.53
CA VAL A 181 -5.51 3.79 9.36
C VAL A 181 -4.72 3.28 8.18
N GLY A 182 -5.28 3.46 6.98
CA GLY A 182 -4.64 3.08 5.73
C GLY A 182 -4.67 1.59 5.42
N GLY A 183 -3.90 1.22 4.41
CA GLY A 183 -3.79 -0.14 3.90
C GLY A 183 -2.41 -0.75 4.11
N ILE A 184 -2.34 -2.07 3.92
CA ILE A 184 -1.09 -2.82 3.96
C ILE A 184 -0.46 -2.82 2.57
N THR A 185 0.85 -2.59 2.51
CA THR A 185 1.64 -2.65 1.27
C THR A 185 2.85 -3.57 1.43
N ASN A 186 3.63 -3.71 0.38
CA ASN A 186 4.84 -4.53 0.34
C ASN A 186 6.03 -3.73 -0.19
N MET A 187 7.26 -4.26 -0.04
CA MET A 187 8.48 -3.57 -0.45
C MET A 187 8.53 -3.30 -1.96
N TYR A 188 7.99 -4.19 -2.78
CA TYR A 188 7.94 -3.95 -4.23
C TYR A 188 7.12 -2.71 -4.58
N SER A 189 5.90 -2.61 -4.03
CA SER A 189 5.02 -1.44 -4.23
C SER A 189 5.60 -0.16 -3.61
N ILE A 190 6.32 -0.26 -2.48
CA ILE A 190 7.04 0.88 -1.89
C ILE A 190 8.09 1.40 -2.87
N VAL A 191 8.94 0.52 -3.43
CA VAL A 191 9.97 0.91 -4.41
C VAL A 191 9.33 1.54 -5.64
N GLU A 192 8.31 0.89 -6.22
CA GLU A 192 7.61 1.42 -7.39
C GLU A 192 6.98 2.80 -7.13
N THR A 193 6.40 3.01 -5.95
CA THR A 193 5.81 4.30 -5.56
C THR A 193 6.88 5.38 -5.43
N LEU A 194 8.03 5.05 -4.84
CA LEU A 194 9.15 5.98 -4.69
C LEU A 194 9.80 6.33 -6.04
N GLU A 195 9.94 5.36 -6.96
CA GLU A 195 10.50 5.59 -8.29
C GLU A 195 9.60 6.46 -9.19
N LYS A 196 8.27 6.40 -8.98
CA LYS A 196 7.30 7.20 -9.73
C LYS A 196 7.03 8.58 -9.12
N ALA A 197 7.65 8.89 -7.99
CA ALA A 197 7.47 10.17 -7.32
C ALA A 197 8.27 11.29 -8.00
N ASP A 198 7.64 12.45 -8.19
CA ASP A 198 8.35 13.68 -8.59
C ASP A 198 9.15 14.24 -7.40
N VAL A 199 8.64 14.07 -6.19
CA VAL A 199 9.27 14.52 -4.94
C VAL A 199 9.08 13.45 -3.86
N VAL A 200 10.17 13.07 -3.20
CA VAL A 200 10.15 12.20 -2.01
C VAL A 200 10.56 13.01 -0.79
N VAL A 201 9.67 13.10 0.20
CA VAL A 201 9.94 13.74 1.49
C VAL A 201 10.19 12.65 2.54
N LYS A 202 11.32 12.72 3.23
CA LYS A 202 11.68 11.82 4.35
C LYS A 202 11.94 12.65 5.59
N PRO A 203 10.99 12.71 6.54
CA PRO A 203 11.15 13.41 7.81
C PRO A 203 12.10 12.71 8.77
#